data_f760802bc919ad13cd4c57dfee6438c6
#
_entry.id   f760802bc919ad13cd4c57dfee6438c6
#
_cell.length_a   1.000
_cell.length_b   1.000
_cell.length_c   1.000
_cell.angle_alpha   90.00
_cell.angle_beta   90.00
_cell.angle_gamma   90.00
#
_symmetry.space_group_name_H-M   'P 1'
#
loop_
_entity.id
_entity.type
_entity.pdbx_description
1 polymer ?
#
loop_
_entity_poly.entity_id
_entity_poly.type
_entity_poly.pdbx_seq_one_letter_code
_entity_poly.pdbx_strand_id
1 'polypeptide(L)'
;MIKPESQAKEEAVVVEYRQATPDDADMIHAILRPYVANHKLFARTEAEVVDLTRHGFIAQVNGRPVGFAAVEVYSRKLAEVQCLAVRAEYQGHGIGKELVARCVQRAKELGVVEVMAISSSEEFLKQCGFDYALPDQKRALFYQLQPRHPE
;
A
#
# COMPACT_ATOMS: atom_id res chain seq x y z
N MET A 1 -6.26 32.03 38.08
CA MET A 1 -5.32 31.32 37.19
C MET A 1 -6.13 30.35 36.34
N ILE A 2 -6.28 30.70 35.08
CA ILE A 2 -7.03 29.83 34.15
C ILE A 2 -6.14 28.64 33.86
N LYS A 3 -6.55 27.45 34.26
CA LYS A 3 -5.89 26.26 33.78
C LYS A 3 -6.05 26.25 32.27
N PRO A 4 -4.99 25.98 31.49
CA PRO A 4 -5.18 25.73 30.09
C PRO A 4 -6.23 24.66 29.97
N GLU A 5 -7.27 24.94 29.19
CA GLU A 5 -8.28 23.94 28.87
C GLU A 5 -7.54 22.66 28.55
N SER A 6 -8.00 21.59 29.19
CA SER A 6 -7.48 20.25 28.95
C SER A 6 -7.34 20.10 27.45
N GLN A 7 -6.10 20.03 26.96
CA GLN A 7 -5.86 19.57 25.62
C GLN A 7 -6.73 18.34 25.45
N ALA A 8 -7.75 18.44 24.59
CA ALA A 8 -8.53 17.29 24.23
C ALA A 8 -7.52 16.19 23.93
N LYS A 9 -7.50 15.16 24.76
CA LYS A 9 -6.67 13.99 24.48
C LYS A 9 -7.09 13.56 23.10
N GLU A 10 -6.20 13.72 22.11
CA GLU A 10 -6.43 13.11 20.82
C GLU A 10 -6.74 11.64 21.10
N GLU A 11 -7.98 11.24 20.82
CA GLU A 11 -8.33 9.85 20.93
C GLU A 11 -7.39 9.08 20.02
N ALA A 12 -6.68 8.12 20.59
CA ALA A 12 -5.79 7.27 19.82
C ALA A 12 -6.61 6.61 18.71
N VAL A 13 -6.22 6.82 17.46
CA VAL A 13 -6.87 6.18 16.33
C VAL A 13 -6.62 4.68 16.42
N VAL A 14 -7.69 3.92 16.57
CA VAL A 14 -7.63 2.45 16.57
C VAL A 14 -7.80 1.98 15.14
N VAL A 15 -6.76 1.37 14.61
CA VAL A 15 -6.75 0.84 13.24
C VAL A 15 -6.87 -0.67 13.29
N GLU A 16 -7.83 -1.22 12.57
CA GLU A 16 -7.98 -2.65 12.38
C GLU A 16 -7.45 -3.02 11.00
N TYR A 17 -6.82 -4.17 10.90
CA TYR A 17 -6.26 -4.68 9.65
C TYR A 17 -6.91 -6.02 9.33
N ARG A 18 -7.29 -6.19 8.07
CA ARG A 18 -7.87 -7.45 7.62
C ARG A 18 -7.49 -7.74 6.17
N GLN A 19 -7.67 -8.97 5.77
CA GLN A 19 -7.58 -9.34 4.37
C GLN A 19 -8.68 -8.64 3.56
N ALA A 20 -8.33 -8.15 2.38
CA ALA A 20 -9.29 -7.60 1.43
C ALA A 20 -10.10 -8.73 0.77
N THR A 21 -11.31 -8.39 0.34
CA THR A 21 -12.17 -9.27 -0.43
C THR A 21 -12.62 -8.53 -1.70
N PRO A 22 -13.13 -9.25 -2.72
CA PRO A 22 -13.65 -8.59 -3.92
C PRO A 22 -14.72 -7.52 -3.65
N ASP A 23 -15.48 -7.67 -2.56
CA ASP A 23 -16.49 -6.68 -2.17
C ASP A 23 -15.89 -5.33 -1.76
N ASP A 24 -14.60 -5.29 -1.49
CA ASP A 24 -13.89 -4.05 -1.13
C ASP A 24 -13.48 -3.20 -2.35
N ALA A 25 -13.68 -3.70 -3.57
CA ALA A 25 -13.11 -3.09 -4.78
C ALA A 25 -13.47 -1.62 -4.94
N ASP A 26 -14.73 -1.23 -4.70
CA ASP A 26 -15.16 0.17 -4.85
C ASP A 26 -14.47 1.08 -3.85
N MET A 27 -14.33 0.65 -2.60
CA MET A 27 -13.63 1.42 -1.56
C MET A 27 -12.14 1.49 -1.84
N ILE A 28 -11.55 0.43 -2.36
CA ILE A 28 -10.15 0.43 -2.78
C ILE A 28 -9.95 1.47 -3.88
N HIS A 29 -10.78 1.47 -4.92
CA HIS A 29 -10.71 2.49 -5.97
C HIS A 29 -10.79 3.90 -5.40
N ALA A 30 -11.69 4.14 -4.45
CA ALA A 30 -11.82 5.44 -3.81
C ALA A 30 -10.53 5.86 -3.06
N ILE A 31 -9.87 4.91 -2.39
CA ILE A 31 -8.60 5.16 -1.70
C ILE A 31 -7.48 5.47 -2.70
N LEU A 32 -7.44 4.75 -3.83
CA LEU A 32 -6.39 4.91 -4.83
C LEU A 32 -6.53 6.19 -5.66
N ARG A 33 -7.74 6.70 -5.82
CA ARG A 33 -8.03 7.79 -6.76
C ARG A 33 -7.14 9.03 -6.60
N PRO A 34 -6.89 9.58 -5.39
CA PRO A 34 -5.99 10.73 -5.25
C PRO A 34 -4.56 10.44 -5.71
N TYR A 35 -4.09 9.21 -5.48
CA TYR A 35 -2.74 8.81 -5.88
C TYR A 35 -2.61 8.65 -7.39
N VAL A 36 -3.66 8.16 -8.04
CA VAL A 36 -3.70 8.07 -9.51
C VAL A 36 -3.74 9.48 -10.11
N ALA A 37 -4.56 10.37 -9.56
CA ALA A 37 -4.65 11.76 -10.03
C ALA A 37 -3.33 12.52 -9.89
N ASN A 38 -2.53 12.20 -8.87
CA ASN A 38 -1.23 12.82 -8.62
C ASN A 38 -0.04 12.07 -9.25
N HIS A 39 -0.31 11.12 -10.16
CA HIS A 39 0.70 10.31 -10.86
C HIS A 39 1.63 9.54 -9.92
N LYS A 40 1.13 9.14 -8.75
CA LYS A 40 1.87 8.30 -7.79
C LYS A 40 1.59 6.83 -8.00
N LEU A 41 0.42 6.49 -8.53
CA LEU A 41 0.01 5.14 -8.88
C LEU A 41 -0.59 5.12 -10.28
N PHE A 42 -0.49 3.97 -10.95
CA PHE A 42 -1.18 3.76 -12.21
C PHE A 42 -2.66 3.49 -11.96
N ALA A 43 -3.50 3.96 -12.90
CA ALA A 43 -4.91 3.60 -12.90
C ALA A 43 -5.08 2.08 -13.07
N ARG A 44 -6.05 1.52 -12.38
CA ARG A 44 -6.37 0.09 -12.41
C ARG A 44 -7.82 -0.10 -12.82
N THR A 45 -8.06 -1.12 -13.62
CA THR A 45 -9.43 -1.53 -13.94
C THR A 45 -10.07 -2.18 -12.71
N GLU A 46 -11.39 -2.30 -12.72
CA GLU A 46 -12.11 -3.00 -11.66
C GLU A 46 -11.62 -4.45 -11.52
N ALA A 47 -11.45 -5.15 -12.63
CA ALA A 47 -10.95 -6.53 -12.62
C ALA A 47 -9.55 -6.63 -12.01
N GLU A 48 -8.66 -5.69 -12.32
CA GLU A 48 -7.32 -5.65 -11.74
C GLU A 48 -7.37 -5.44 -10.23
N VAL A 49 -8.25 -4.56 -9.73
CA VAL A 49 -8.41 -4.35 -8.29
C VAL A 49 -8.96 -5.60 -7.61
N VAL A 50 -9.94 -6.26 -8.21
CA VAL A 50 -10.48 -7.52 -7.70
C VAL A 50 -9.38 -8.57 -7.58
N ASP A 51 -8.52 -8.70 -8.59
CA ASP A 51 -7.39 -9.63 -8.55
C ASP A 51 -6.41 -9.28 -7.42
N LEU A 52 -6.13 -7.99 -7.19
CA LEU A 52 -5.26 -7.55 -6.12
C LEU A 52 -5.80 -7.92 -4.74
N THR A 53 -7.11 -8.05 -4.56
CA THR A 53 -7.68 -8.40 -3.26
C THR A 53 -7.28 -9.80 -2.80
N ARG A 54 -6.88 -10.69 -3.71
CA ARG A 54 -6.45 -12.05 -3.35
C ARG A 54 -5.35 -12.06 -2.29
N HIS A 55 -4.38 -11.17 -2.42
CA HIS A 55 -3.28 -10.98 -1.47
C HIS A 55 -3.20 -9.52 -1.06
N GLY A 56 -4.34 -8.93 -0.80
CA GLY A 56 -4.48 -7.55 -0.40
C GLY A 56 -4.96 -7.41 1.03
N PHE A 57 -4.62 -6.28 1.62
CA PHE A 57 -4.96 -5.97 3.02
C PHE A 57 -5.60 -4.60 3.12
N ILE A 58 -6.60 -4.51 3.97
CA ILE A 58 -7.33 -3.30 4.28
C ILE A 58 -6.96 -2.83 5.68
N ALA A 59 -6.65 -1.56 5.82
CA ALA A 59 -6.66 -0.87 7.10
C ALA A 59 -8.00 -0.14 7.22
N GLN A 60 -8.67 -0.29 8.36
CA GLN A 60 -9.96 0.36 8.57
C GLN A 60 -10.02 1.02 9.95
N VAL A 61 -10.78 2.10 10.01
CA VAL A 61 -11.07 2.85 11.24
C VAL A 61 -12.57 2.94 11.36
N ASN A 62 -13.12 2.50 12.49
CA ASN A 62 -14.57 2.45 12.72
C ASN A 62 -15.33 1.74 11.59
N GLY A 63 -14.76 0.64 11.08
CA GLY A 63 -15.34 -0.14 10.01
C GLY A 63 -15.19 0.44 8.61
N ARG A 64 -14.60 1.64 8.47
CA ARG A 64 -14.39 2.30 7.18
C ARG A 64 -12.98 2.02 6.65
N PRO A 65 -12.83 1.52 5.42
CA PRO A 65 -11.51 1.36 4.82
C PRO A 65 -10.81 2.71 4.63
N VAL A 66 -9.58 2.80 5.11
CA VAL A 66 -8.75 4.01 5.05
C VAL A 66 -7.41 3.78 4.40
N GLY A 67 -7.01 2.54 4.20
CA GLY A 67 -5.75 2.19 3.56
C GLY A 67 -5.81 0.83 2.89
N PHE A 68 -4.95 0.63 1.91
CA PHE A 68 -4.85 -0.61 1.15
C PHE A 68 -3.40 -0.83 0.71
N ALA A 69 -3.02 -2.08 0.65
CA ALA A 69 -1.84 -2.54 -0.08
C ALA A 69 -2.05 -3.99 -0.48
N ALA A 70 -1.43 -4.40 -1.56
CA ALA A 70 -1.46 -5.78 -2.02
C ALA A 70 -0.06 -6.24 -2.37
N VAL A 71 0.14 -7.55 -2.38
CA VAL A 71 1.34 -8.17 -2.93
C VAL A 71 0.91 -9.05 -4.11
N GLU A 72 1.52 -8.80 -5.26
CA GLU A 72 1.33 -9.62 -6.45
C GLU A 72 2.49 -10.59 -6.58
N VAL A 73 2.16 -11.86 -6.71
CA VAL A 73 3.17 -12.93 -6.82
C VAL A 73 3.38 -13.23 -8.29
N TYR A 74 4.58 -12.95 -8.80
CA TYR A 74 4.94 -13.22 -10.19
C TYR A 74 5.49 -14.63 -10.37
N SER A 75 6.23 -15.11 -9.40
CA SER A 75 6.84 -16.43 -9.39
C SER A 75 7.25 -16.80 -7.96
N ARG A 76 7.83 -17.98 -7.80
CA ARG A 76 8.42 -18.37 -6.51
C ARG A 76 9.60 -17.48 -6.11
N LYS A 77 10.20 -16.78 -7.07
CA LYS A 77 11.37 -15.93 -6.83
C LYS A 77 11.01 -14.51 -6.48
N LEU A 78 9.88 -14.00 -6.98
CA LEU A 78 9.59 -12.57 -6.93
C LEU A 78 8.11 -12.28 -6.72
N ALA A 79 7.84 -11.39 -5.80
CA ALA A 79 6.56 -10.73 -5.64
C ALA A 79 6.77 -9.21 -5.56
N GLU A 80 5.71 -8.46 -5.76
CA GLU A 80 5.78 -6.99 -5.71
C GLU A 80 4.66 -6.43 -4.83
N VAL A 81 5.01 -5.52 -3.92
CA VAL A 81 4.02 -4.71 -3.19
C VAL A 81 3.44 -3.68 -4.15
N GLN A 82 2.12 -3.67 -4.28
CA GLN A 82 1.40 -2.80 -5.20
C GLN A 82 0.30 -2.02 -4.51
N CYS A 83 0.01 -0.85 -5.07
CA CYS A 83 -1.15 -0.04 -4.70
C CYS A 83 -1.19 0.36 -3.22
N LEU A 84 -0.04 0.57 -2.60
CA LEU A 84 0.00 1.10 -1.25
C LEU A 84 -0.57 2.52 -1.24
N ALA A 85 -1.65 2.71 -0.51
CA ALA A 85 -2.29 4.00 -0.37
C ALA A 85 -2.99 4.11 0.98
N VAL A 86 -2.91 5.28 1.58
CA VAL A 86 -3.57 5.62 2.85
C VAL A 86 -4.26 6.96 2.65
N ARG A 87 -5.53 7.07 3.08
CA ARG A 87 -6.25 8.35 3.01
C ARG A 87 -5.47 9.43 3.74
N ALA A 88 -5.44 10.63 3.16
CA ALA A 88 -4.59 11.74 3.64
C ALA A 88 -4.79 12.03 5.13
N GLU A 89 -6.03 12.02 5.60
CA GLU A 89 -6.38 12.32 6.99
C GLU A 89 -5.89 11.26 8.00
N TYR A 90 -5.46 10.09 7.50
CA TYR A 90 -4.95 9.00 8.34
C TYR A 90 -3.45 8.75 8.16
N GLN A 91 -2.76 9.57 7.39
CA GLN A 91 -1.32 9.49 7.26
C GLN A 91 -0.63 9.90 8.57
N GLY A 92 0.57 9.38 8.81
CA GLY A 92 1.31 9.67 10.04
C GLY A 92 0.98 8.78 11.23
N HIS A 93 0.17 7.74 11.04
CA HIS A 93 -0.20 6.77 12.09
C HIS A 93 0.44 5.39 11.94
N GLY A 94 1.41 5.25 11.04
CA GLY A 94 2.08 3.97 10.80
C GLY A 94 1.28 2.97 9.97
N ILE A 95 0.17 3.38 9.36
CA ILE A 95 -0.72 2.49 8.61
C ILE A 95 -0.02 1.92 7.39
N GLY A 96 0.68 2.76 6.62
CA GLY A 96 1.41 2.30 5.44
C GLY A 96 2.46 1.27 5.78
N LYS A 97 3.21 1.48 6.84
CA LYS A 97 4.24 0.55 7.32
C LYS A 97 3.65 -0.80 7.70
N GLU A 98 2.53 -0.81 8.42
CA GLU A 98 1.85 -2.06 8.81
C GLU A 98 1.28 -2.79 7.60
N LEU A 99 0.70 -2.07 6.64
CA LEU A 99 0.19 -2.70 5.41
C LEU A 99 1.32 -3.36 4.62
N VAL A 100 2.48 -2.70 4.49
CA VAL A 100 3.64 -3.28 3.84
C VAL A 100 4.12 -4.54 4.59
N ALA A 101 4.17 -4.48 5.92
CA ALA A 101 4.58 -5.62 6.73
C ALA A 101 3.67 -6.84 6.50
N ARG A 102 2.36 -6.62 6.35
CA ARG A 102 1.41 -7.70 6.07
C ARG A 102 1.60 -8.28 4.68
N CYS A 103 1.91 -7.44 3.70
CA CYS A 103 2.24 -7.90 2.35
C CYS A 103 3.50 -8.76 2.34
N VAL A 104 4.55 -8.32 3.04
CA VAL A 104 5.80 -9.07 3.15
C VAL A 104 5.58 -10.41 3.85
N GLN A 105 4.80 -10.41 4.93
CA GLN A 105 4.48 -11.64 5.65
C GLN A 105 3.69 -12.62 4.77
N ARG A 106 2.73 -12.13 3.97
CA ARG A 106 1.99 -12.98 3.05
C ARG A 106 2.92 -13.60 2.02
N ALA A 107 3.82 -12.82 1.43
CA ALA A 107 4.79 -13.35 0.47
C ALA A 107 5.68 -14.43 1.12
N LYS A 108 6.09 -14.21 2.35
CA LYS A 108 6.87 -15.18 3.11
C LYS A 108 6.09 -16.48 3.32
N GLU A 109 4.83 -16.41 3.70
CA GLU A 109 3.96 -17.57 3.87
C GLU A 109 3.78 -18.35 2.57
N LEU A 110 3.77 -17.66 1.44
CA LEU A 110 3.66 -18.26 0.11
C LEU A 110 4.99 -18.83 -0.40
N GLY A 111 6.07 -18.70 0.36
CA GLY A 111 7.38 -19.21 0.00
C GLY A 111 8.13 -18.40 -1.06
N VAL A 112 7.76 -17.14 -1.26
CA VAL A 112 8.43 -16.26 -2.21
C VAL A 112 9.80 -15.88 -1.66
N VAL A 113 10.81 -15.87 -2.52
CA VAL A 113 12.20 -15.60 -2.12
C VAL A 113 12.44 -14.12 -1.86
N GLU A 114 11.86 -13.26 -2.68
CA GLU A 114 12.16 -11.82 -2.68
C GLU A 114 10.92 -11.00 -2.98
N VAL A 115 10.78 -9.88 -2.27
CA VAL A 115 9.67 -8.92 -2.49
C VAL A 115 10.25 -7.61 -2.99
N MET A 116 9.74 -7.14 -4.11
CA MET A 116 10.11 -5.88 -4.72
C MET A 116 9.07 -4.82 -4.37
N ALA A 117 9.50 -3.57 -4.26
CA ALA A 117 8.61 -2.42 -4.22
C ALA A 117 9.21 -1.28 -5.03
N ILE A 118 8.37 -0.61 -5.80
CA ILE A 118 8.76 0.55 -6.59
C ILE A 118 7.97 1.74 -6.07
N SER A 119 8.66 2.77 -5.60
CA SER A 119 8.02 3.95 -5.02
C SER A 119 8.87 5.19 -5.24
N SER A 120 8.22 6.34 -5.24
CA SER A 120 8.92 7.62 -5.17
C SER A 120 9.47 7.92 -3.76
N SER A 121 9.09 7.14 -2.76
CA SER A 121 9.52 7.30 -1.36
C SER A 121 10.49 6.21 -0.95
N GLU A 122 11.74 6.37 -1.37
CA GLU A 122 12.84 5.45 -1.04
C GLU A 122 13.03 5.30 0.47
N GLU A 123 13.02 6.42 1.19
CA GLU A 123 13.27 6.43 2.62
C GLU A 123 12.20 5.65 3.39
N PHE A 124 10.93 5.80 3.00
CA PHE A 124 9.84 5.02 3.59
C PHE A 124 10.06 3.52 3.40
N LEU A 125 10.43 3.09 2.20
CA LEU A 125 10.70 1.68 1.92
C LEU A 125 11.88 1.15 2.72
N LYS A 126 12.94 1.95 2.88
CA LYS A 126 14.08 1.56 3.72
C LYS A 126 13.66 1.37 5.18
N GLN A 127 12.79 2.22 5.69
CA GLN A 127 12.23 2.04 7.04
C GLN A 127 11.41 0.75 7.17
N CYS A 128 10.85 0.27 6.08
CA CYS A 128 10.13 -1.00 6.03
C CYS A 128 11.04 -2.22 5.84
N GLY A 129 12.35 -2.02 5.76
CA GLY A 129 13.33 -3.10 5.60
C GLY A 129 13.74 -3.39 4.17
N PHE A 130 13.30 -2.57 3.21
CA PHE A 130 13.71 -2.70 1.81
C PHE A 130 15.03 -1.98 1.56
N ASP A 131 15.80 -2.50 0.63
CA ASP A 131 17.01 -1.85 0.15
C ASP A 131 17.23 -2.24 -1.32
N TYR A 132 18.19 -1.60 -1.98
CA TYR A 132 18.53 -1.94 -3.35
C TYR A 132 19.11 -3.36 -3.44
N ALA A 133 18.78 -4.07 -4.51
CA ALA A 133 19.31 -5.39 -4.75
C ALA A 133 20.85 -5.36 -4.88
N LEU A 134 21.37 -4.33 -5.57
CA LEU A 134 22.79 -4.05 -5.70
C LEU A 134 23.04 -2.55 -5.49
N PRO A 135 24.21 -2.15 -4.94
CA PRO A 135 24.44 -0.75 -4.55
C PRO A 135 24.24 0.28 -5.66
N ASP A 136 24.52 -0.09 -6.91
CA ASP A 136 24.44 0.82 -8.05
C ASP A 136 23.17 0.67 -8.87
N GLN A 137 22.26 -0.22 -8.47
CA GLN A 137 20.99 -0.45 -9.16
C GLN A 137 19.86 0.26 -8.42
N LYS A 138 19.73 1.56 -8.64
CA LYS A 138 18.83 2.40 -7.86
C LYS A 138 17.47 2.65 -8.51
N ARG A 139 17.27 2.27 -9.76
CA ARG A 139 16.00 2.51 -10.48
C ARG A 139 15.65 1.33 -11.36
N ALA A 140 14.39 0.99 -11.42
CA ALA A 140 13.84 0.07 -12.39
C ALA A 140 13.65 0.81 -13.71
N LEU A 141 14.10 0.19 -14.80
CA LEU A 141 13.96 0.73 -16.15
C LEU A 141 12.97 -0.14 -16.91
N PHE A 142 12.04 0.51 -17.63
CA PHE A 142 10.98 -0.18 -18.35
C PHE A 142 11.06 0.12 -19.84
N TYR A 143 10.97 -0.92 -20.65
CA TYR A 143 10.76 -0.79 -22.09
C TYR A 143 9.27 -0.97 -22.36
N GLN A 144 8.60 0.08 -22.80
CA GLN A 144 7.16 0.04 -23.04
C GLN A 144 6.88 -0.64 -24.39
N LEU A 145 6.21 -1.78 -24.35
CA LEU A 145 5.82 -2.52 -25.56
C LEU A 145 4.46 -2.08 -26.10
N GLN A 146 3.61 -1.52 -25.20
CA GLN A 146 2.30 -1.00 -25.53
C GLN A 146 2.11 0.33 -24.81
N PRO A 147 1.27 1.26 -25.34
CA PRO A 147 0.95 2.49 -24.61
C PRO A 147 0.35 2.17 -23.26
N ARG A 148 0.69 2.97 -22.25
CA ARG A 148 0.00 2.88 -20.96
C ARG A 148 -1.45 3.30 -21.15
N HIS A 149 -2.34 2.69 -20.37
CA HIS A 149 -3.76 3.04 -20.42
C HIS A 149 -3.94 4.53 -20.12
N PRO A 150 -4.75 5.25 -20.91
CA PRO A 150 -5.12 6.61 -20.55
C PRO A 150 -5.85 6.59 -19.20
N GLU A 151 -5.58 7.62 -18.42
CA GLU A 151 -6.29 7.83 -17.16
C GLU A 151 -7.79 8.04 -17.40
#